data_61b962e7a2931f1647672dfdc453e440
#
_entry.id   61b962e7a2931f1647672dfdc453e440
#
_cell.length_a   1.000
_cell.length_b   1.000
_cell.length_c   1.000
_cell.angle_alpha   90.00
_cell.angle_beta   90.00
_cell.angle_gamma   90.00
#
_symmetry.space_group_name_H-M   'P 1'
#
loop_
_entity.id
_entity.type
_entity.pdbx_description
1 polymer ?
#
loop_
_entity_poly.entity_id
_entity_poly.type
_entity_poly.pdbx_seq_one_letter_code
_entity_poly.pdbx_strand_id
1 'polypeptide(L)'
;MLNVKKITPAIGGIIQGINFSKPIDEATQDAIYHALLEHKVIFFRNAAITPAAHLAFARSFGVIDEPHPIYPHVDGYENIVKLENNEKTPPDTNAWHTDLTFKQHQPFASILVARTVPDIGGDTLWSSSSAAYDRLPEHMKAYLGDLEAIHDMGDFRNNFVSDTSTEDSRQRLNDAIVRFGQNVRPLIQKHPITGQTFLNFNEAFVNHIV
;
A
#
# COMPACT_ATOMS: atom_id res chain seq x y z
N MET A 1 20.79 18.36 -2.99
CA MET A 1 20.19 17.37 -3.93
C MET A 1 20.00 16.07 -3.18
N LEU A 2 18.80 15.43 -3.25
CA LEU A 2 18.53 14.17 -2.56
C LEU A 2 19.39 13.05 -3.14
N ASN A 3 20.04 12.26 -2.27
CA ASN A 3 20.82 11.11 -2.73
C ASN A 3 19.91 9.88 -2.81
N VAL A 4 19.61 9.45 -4.04
CA VAL A 4 18.75 8.29 -4.32
C VAL A 4 19.56 7.24 -5.05
N LYS A 5 19.70 6.06 -4.43
CA LYS A 5 20.32 4.89 -5.05
C LYS A 5 19.24 3.98 -5.63
N LYS A 6 19.17 3.88 -6.95
CA LYS A 6 18.27 2.94 -7.65
C LYS A 6 18.61 1.49 -7.32
N ILE A 7 17.59 0.66 -7.08
CA ILE A 7 17.75 -0.76 -6.70
C ILE A 7 17.60 -1.67 -7.92
N THR A 8 16.53 -1.46 -8.71
CA THR A 8 16.25 -2.26 -9.91
C THR A 8 15.94 -1.34 -11.11
N PRO A 9 15.95 -1.84 -12.33
CA PRO A 9 15.58 -1.03 -13.49
C PRO A 9 14.14 -0.50 -13.47
N ALA A 10 13.20 -1.22 -12.84
CA ALA A 10 11.77 -0.95 -12.92
C ALA A 10 11.16 -0.30 -11.67
N ILE A 11 11.70 -0.61 -10.49
CA ILE A 11 11.12 -0.22 -9.20
C ILE A 11 12.19 -0.18 -8.11
N GLY A 12 12.03 0.73 -7.17
CA GLY A 12 12.83 0.78 -5.94
C GLY A 12 13.96 1.80 -5.95
N GLY A 13 13.96 2.68 -4.96
CA GLY A 13 15.04 3.62 -4.68
C GLY A 13 15.37 3.67 -3.18
N ILE A 14 16.66 3.69 -2.81
CA ILE A 14 17.09 3.93 -1.43
C ILE A 14 17.44 5.40 -1.29
N ILE A 15 16.76 6.10 -0.40
CA ILE A 15 17.03 7.49 -0.05
C ILE A 15 17.96 7.51 1.17
N GLN A 16 19.03 8.28 1.08
CA GLN A 16 20.03 8.41 2.13
C GLN A 16 20.05 9.82 2.71
N GLY A 17 20.46 9.94 3.98
CA GLY A 17 20.72 11.22 4.63
C GLY A 17 19.50 11.93 5.21
N ILE A 18 18.33 11.31 5.24
CA ILE A 18 17.14 11.87 5.88
C ILE A 18 17.18 11.59 7.39
N ASN A 19 16.98 12.65 8.17
CA ASN A 19 16.90 12.58 9.64
C ASN A 19 15.48 12.89 10.11
N PHE A 20 14.72 11.85 10.46
CA PHE A 20 13.34 11.97 10.93
C PHE A 20 13.20 12.49 12.37
N SER A 21 14.29 12.75 13.09
CA SER A 21 14.22 13.39 14.41
C SER A 21 13.99 14.92 14.32
N LYS A 22 14.01 15.47 13.11
CA LYS A 22 13.80 16.89 12.82
C LYS A 22 12.71 17.03 11.76
N PRO A 23 11.99 18.16 11.73
CA PRO A 23 11.11 18.48 10.61
C PRO A 23 11.88 18.45 9.29
N ILE A 24 11.25 17.86 8.27
CA ILE A 24 11.80 17.83 6.91
C ILE A 24 11.33 19.10 6.21
N ASP A 25 12.26 19.85 5.60
CA ASP A 25 11.93 21.05 4.85
C ASP A 25 11.19 20.74 3.55
N GLU A 26 10.48 21.73 3.03
CA GLU A 26 9.62 21.60 1.84
C GLU A 26 10.41 21.12 0.60
N ALA A 27 11.60 21.64 0.38
CA ALA A 27 12.42 21.24 -0.77
C ALA A 27 12.84 19.76 -0.70
N THR A 28 13.11 19.26 0.52
CA THR A 28 13.40 17.85 0.75
C THR A 28 12.13 16.99 0.60
N GLN A 29 10.96 17.45 1.05
CA GLN A 29 9.69 16.78 0.86
C GLN A 29 9.36 16.63 -0.64
N ASP A 30 9.49 17.70 -1.40
CA ASP A 30 9.30 17.70 -2.85
C ASP A 30 10.25 16.72 -3.55
N ALA A 31 11.50 16.71 -3.15
CA ALA A 31 12.48 15.79 -3.71
C ALA A 31 12.14 14.30 -3.39
N ILE A 32 11.64 14.01 -2.18
CA ILE A 32 11.16 12.68 -1.79
C ILE A 32 9.91 12.31 -2.60
N TYR A 33 8.97 13.23 -2.76
CA TYR A 33 7.77 13.03 -3.57
C TYR A 33 8.11 12.67 -5.03
N HIS A 34 9.00 13.41 -5.66
CA HIS A 34 9.45 13.12 -7.02
C HIS A 34 10.20 11.78 -7.11
N ALA A 35 11.02 11.45 -6.11
CA ALA A 35 11.68 10.15 -6.04
C ALA A 35 10.67 9.00 -5.90
N LEU A 36 9.58 9.18 -5.15
CA LEU A 36 8.50 8.19 -5.05
C LEU A 36 7.81 8.00 -6.40
N LEU A 37 7.47 9.09 -7.10
CA LEU A 37 6.85 9.02 -8.43
C LEU A 37 7.75 8.30 -9.46
N GLU A 38 9.06 8.55 -9.41
CA GLU A 38 10.02 7.92 -10.32
C GLU A 38 10.24 6.45 -10.00
N HIS A 39 10.51 6.14 -8.72
CA HIS A 39 10.92 4.81 -8.29
C HIS A 39 9.77 3.92 -7.79
N LYS A 40 8.56 4.46 -7.59
CA LYS A 40 7.32 3.79 -7.20
C LYS A 40 7.33 3.21 -5.78
N VAL A 41 8.46 2.78 -5.28
CA VAL A 41 8.72 2.47 -3.88
C VAL A 41 10.08 3.03 -3.49
N ILE A 42 10.16 3.65 -2.31
CA ILE A 42 11.38 4.21 -1.77
C ILE A 42 11.64 3.69 -0.36
N PHE A 43 12.91 3.53 -0.03
CA PHE A 43 13.33 2.97 1.24
C PHE A 43 14.26 3.93 1.97
N PHE A 44 14.03 4.06 3.27
CA PHE A 44 14.90 4.77 4.20
C PHE A 44 15.53 3.75 5.14
N ARG A 45 16.78 3.39 4.90
CA ARG A 45 17.47 2.39 5.72
C ARG A 45 17.96 3.02 7.03
N ASN A 46 17.89 2.25 8.13
CA ASN A 46 18.30 2.69 9.46
C ASN A 46 17.61 3.98 9.96
N ALA A 47 16.39 4.21 9.49
CA ALA A 47 15.60 5.37 9.87
C ALA A 47 14.98 5.16 11.26
N ALA A 48 15.53 5.85 12.26
CA ALA A 48 14.91 5.92 13.59
C ALA A 48 13.75 6.94 13.50
N ILE A 49 12.53 6.44 13.38
CA ILE A 49 11.34 7.26 13.30
C ILE A 49 10.38 6.94 14.46
N THR A 50 9.96 7.96 15.21
CA THR A 50 8.93 7.82 16.24
C THR A 50 7.53 7.82 15.61
N PRO A 51 6.48 7.31 16.30
CA PRO A 51 5.12 7.38 15.78
C PRO A 51 4.66 8.82 15.46
N ALA A 52 5.04 9.80 16.28
CA ALA A 52 4.74 11.21 16.02
C ALA A 52 5.41 11.73 14.74
N ALA A 53 6.70 11.41 14.53
CA ALA A 53 7.44 11.78 13.34
C ALA A 53 6.91 11.04 12.09
N HIS A 54 6.47 9.79 12.25
CA HIS A 54 5.82 9.01 11.17
C HIS A 54 4.54 9.71 10.69
N LEU A 55 3.65 10.11 11.60
CA LEU A 55 2.44 10.87 11.22
C LEU A 55 2.77 12.25 10.64
N ALA A 56 3.75 12.96 11.21
CA ALA A 56 4.16 14.25 10.67
C ALA A 56 4.70 14.11 9.24
N PHE A 57 5.50 13.09 8.98
CA PHE A 57 5.99 12.78 7.64
C PHE A 57 4.86 12.41 6.68
N ALA A 58 3.91 11.57 7.10
CA ALA A 58 2.75 11.23 6.27
C ALA A 58 1.90 12.46 5.90
N ARG A 59 1.65 13.35 6.88
CA ARG A 59 0.88 14.60 6.67
C ARG A 59 1.53 15.55 5.66
N SER A 60 2.83 15.48 5.47
CA SER A 60 3.51 16.32 4.48
C SER A 60 3.19 15.94 3.02
N PHE A 61 2.62 14.76 2.80
CA PHE A 61 2.18 14.31 1.46
C PHE A 61 0.67 14.44 1.23
N GLY A 62 -0.11 14.80 2.25
CA GLY A 62 -1.54 14.97 2.11
C GLY A 62 -2.33 14.62 3.36
N VAL A 63 -3.64 14.44 3.17
CA VAL A 63 -4.55 14.04 4.23
C VAL A 63 -4.32 12.57 4.56
N ILE A 64 -4.13 12.30 5.85
CA ILE A 64 -4.01 10.91 6.34
C ILE A 64 -5.39 10.25 6.26
N ASP A 65 -5.40 8.99 5.81
CA ASP A 65 -6.60 8.18 5.77
C ASP A 65 -7.18 7.96 7.19
N GLU A 66 -8.46 7.62 7.25
CA GLU A 66 -9.10 7.26 8.50
C GLU A 66 -8.45 6.03 9.16
N PRO A 67 -8.61 5.85 10.48
CA PRO A 67 -8.12 4.66 11.17
C PRO A 67 -8.66 3.39 10.51
N HIS A 68 -7.79 2.38 10.38
CA HIS A 68 -8.17 1.11 9.78
C HIS A 68 -9.22 0.40 10.64
N PRO A 69 -10.37 -0.03 10.07
CA PRO A 69 -11.49 -0.52 10.87
C PRO A 69 -11.23 -1.87 11.56
N ILE A 70 -10.25 -2.64 11.08
CA ILE A 70 -10.05 -4.04 11.47
C ILE A 70 -8.75 -4.24 12.27
N TYR A 71 -7.62 -3.77 11.74
CA TYR A 71 -6.32 -3.96 12.39
C TYR A 71 -6.15 -3.11 13.64
N PRO A 72 -5.41 -3.61 14.65
CA PRO A 72 -5.06 -2.83 15.82
C PRO A 72 -4.15 -1.65 15.44
N HIS A 73 -4.16 -0.65 16.30
CA HIS A 73 -3.38 0.58 16.12
C HIS A 73 -2.25 0.68 17.14
N VAL A 74 -1.31 1.56 16.86
CA VAL A 74 -0.29 1.93 17.84
C VAL A 74 -0.95 2.78 18.93
N ASP A 75 -0.66 2.48 20.21
CA ASP A 75 -1.23 3.20 21.35
C ASP A 75 -1.03 4.71 21.25
N GLY A 76 -2.12 5.46 21.32
CA GLY A 76 -2.13 6.91 21.15
C GLY A 76 -2.00 7.41 19.72
N TYR A 77 -1.98 6.52 18.72
CA TYR A 77 -1.82 6.86 17.29
C TYR A 77 -2.76 6.04 16.40
N GLU A 78 -4.05 6.33 16.45
CA GLU A 78 -5.09 5.55 15.75
C GLU A 78 -4.90 5.43 14.23
N ASN A 79 -4.23 6.39 13.60
CA ASN A 79 -3.91 6.35 12.16
C ASN A 79 -2.67 5.50 11.83
N ILE A 80 -2.01 4.89 12.82
CA ILE A 80 -0.89 3.97 12.60
C ILE A 80 -1.34 2.56 12.93
N VAL A 81 -1.55 1.76 11.91
CA VAL A 81 -1.84 0.34 12.05
C VAL A 81 -0.63 -0.40 12.62
N LYS A 82 -0.86 -1.29 13.59
CA LYS A 82 0.15 -2.21 14.11
C LYS A 82 -0.07 -3.58 13.49
N LEU A 83 0.87 -3.98 12.63
CA LEU A 83 0.92 -5.34 12.07
C LEU A 83 1.99 -6.14 12.82
N GLU A 84 1.60 -7.25 13.42
CA GLU A 84 2.49 -8.10 14.20
C GLU A 84 2.20 -9.56 13.90
N ASN A 85 3.20 -10.25 13.36
CA ASN A 85 3.12 -11.67 13.05
C ASN A 85 4.01 -12.47 14.00
N ASN A 86 3.51 -13.60 14.46
CA ASN A 86 4.19 -14.54 15.33
C ASN A 86 3.60 -15.94 15.17
N GLU A 87 4.05 -16.92 15.94
CA GLU A 87 3.55 -18.31 15.87
C GLU A 87 2.03 -18.44 16.11
N LYS A 88 1.43 -17.54 16.90
CA LYS A 88 -0.02 -17.53 17.20
C LYS A 88 -0.83 -16.71 16.19
N THR A 89 -0.21 -15.73 15.59
CA THR A 89 -0.78 -14.84 14.59
C THR A 89 0.11 -14.85 13.35
N PRO A 90 0.04 -15.92 12.52
CA PRO A 90 0.83 -16.00 11.29
C PRO A 90 0.44 -14.89 10.32
N PRO A 91 1.28 -14.58 9.32
CA PRO A 91 0.93 -13.60 8.29
C PRO A 91 -0.36 -13.97 7.59
N ASP A 92 -1.29 -13.04 7.51
CA ASP A 92 -2.58 -13.18 6.82
C ASP A 92 -2.53 -12.71 5.36
N THR A 93 -1.49 -11.98 5.00
CA THR A 93 -1.32 -11.41 3.65
C THR A 93 -0.21 -12.13 2.90
N ASN A 94 -0.59 -12.92 1.91
CA ASN A 94 0.33 -13.67 1.03
C ASN A 94 -0.08 -13.57 -0.45
N ALA A 95 -0.74 -12.48 -0.82
CA ALA A 95 -1.19 -12.22 -2.18
C ALA A 95 -0.61 -10.90 -2.69
N TRP A 96 -0.39 -10.82 -4.01
CA TRP A 96 -0.03 -9.54 -4.64
C TRP A 96 -1.20 -8.57 -4.54
N HIS A 97 -0.96 -7.38 -3.99
CA HIS A 97 -2.00 -6.38 -3.82
C HIS A 97 -1.48 -4.95 -3.96
N THR A 98 -2.40 -4.07 -4.18
CA THR A 98 -2.28 -2.62 -3.95
C THR A 98 -3.30 -2.28 -2.88
N ASP A 99 -2.88 -1.56 -1.85
CA ASP A 99 -3.71 -1.26 -0.69
C ASP A 99 -5.02 -0.56 -1.07
N LEU A 100 -6.11 -0.99 -0.41
CA LEU A 100 -7.40 -0.31 -0.34
C LEU A 100 -8.01 0.04 -1.71
N THR A 101 -7.80 -0.80 -2.74
CA THR A 101 -8.35 -0.55 -4.08
C THR A 101 -9.87 -0.61 -4.14
N PHE A 102 -10.52 -1.13 -3.12
CA PHE A 102 -11.97 -1.12 -2.95
C PHE A 102 -12.53 0.23 -2.50
N LYS A 103 -11.73 1.14 -1.96
CA LYS A 103 -12.20 2.49 -1.59
C LYS A 103 -12.47 3.34 -2.83
N GLN A 104 -13.49 4.18 -2.78
CA GLN A 104 -13.78 5.13 -3.86
C GLN A 104 -12.59 6.06 -4.14
N HIS A 105 -11.96 6.57 -3.09
CA HIS A 105 -10.73 7.33 -3.15
C HIS A 105 -9.59 6.48 -2.59
N GLN A 106 -8.74 6.00 -3.49
CA GLN A 106 -7.56 5.23 -3.09
C GLN A 106 -6.52 6.14 -2.44
N PRO A 107 -5.82 5.67 -1.40
CA PRO A 107 -4.71 6.42 -0.84
C PRO A 107 -3.59 6.57 -1.87
N PHE A 108 -2.89 7.70 -1.82
CA PHE A 108 -1.75 7.98 -2.71
C PHE A 108 -0.59 7.02 -2.48
N ALA A 109 -0.27 6.73 -1.22
CA ALA A 109 0.81 5.85 -0.81
C ALA A 109 0.60 5.33 0.61
N SER A 110 1.28 4.24 0.96
CA SER A 110 1.39 3.70 2.31
C SER A 110 2.81 3.90 2.83
N ILE A 111 2.97 4.20 4.11
CA ILE A 111 4.27 4.31 4.77
C ILE A 111 4.39 3.22 5.83
N LEU A 112 5.29 2.29 5.59
CA LEU A 112 5.56 1.16 6.49
C LEU A 112 6.84 1.42 7.30
N VAL A 113 6.78 1.17 8.60
CA VAL A 113 7.95 1.26 9.48
C VAL A 113 8.19 -0.11 10.12
N ALA A 114 9.25 -0.78 9.68
CA ALA A 114 9.67 -2.04 10.27
C ALA A 114 10.25 -1.81 11.68
N ARG A 115 9.76 -2.56 12.68
CA ARG A 115 10.21 -2.50 14.07
C ARG A 115 11.01 -3.72 14.45
N THR A 116 10.47 -4.89 14.16
CA THR A 116 11.12 -6.17 14.38
C THR A 116 11.07 -6.95 13.09
N VAL A 117 12.20 -7.35 12.58
CA VAL A 117 12.34 -8.12 11.35
C VAL A 117 13.16 -9.36 11.68
N PRO A 118 12.74 -10.57 11.29
CA PRO A 118 13.52 -11.77 11.49
C PRO A 118 14.82 -11.73 10.66
N ASP A 119 15.83 -12.46 11.10
CA ASP A 119 17.10 -12.56 10.35
C ASP A 119 16.93 -13.33 9.03
N ILE A 120 15.93 -14.21 8.95
CA ILE A 120 15.66 -15.06 7.79
C ILE A 120 14.14 -15.08 7.54
N GLY A 121 13.74 -14.84 6.31
CA GLY A 121 12.33 -14.85 5.88
C GLY A 121 11.56 -13.59 6.26
N GLY A 122 10.25 -13.60 5.97
CA GLY A 122 9.37 -12.45 6.22
C GLY A 122 9.63 -11.25 5.27
N ASP A 123 10.23 -11.50 4.11
CA ASP A 123 10.52 -10.45 3.14
C ASP A 123 9.26 -9.85 2.55
N THR A 124 9.27 -8.52 2.36
CA THR A 124 8.25 -7.83 1.58
C THR A 124 8.71 -7.70 0.13
N LEU A 125 7.93 -8.24 -0.78
CA LEU A 125 8.20 -8.21 -2.21
C LEU A 125 7.46 -7.04 -2.87
N TRP A 126 8.09 -6.46 -3.89
CA TRP A 126 7.54 -5.32 -4.62
C TRP A 126 7.56 -5.59 -6.12
N SER A 127 6.44 -5.28 -6.80
CA SER A 127 6.31 -5.38 -8.25
C SER A 127 5.73 -4.09 -8.84
N SER A 128 6.14 -3.77 -10.07
CA SER A 128 5.65 -2.60 -10.78
C SER A 128 4.56 -2.99 -11.76
N SER A 129 3.32 -2.58 -11.50
CA SER A 129 2.17 -2.82 -12.39
C SER A 129 2.28 -2.05 -13.72
N SER A 130 3.00 -0.93 -13.77
CA SER A 130 3.31 -0.25 -15.02
C SER A 130 4.34 -1.01 -15.86
N ALA A 131 5.41 -1.52 -15.24
CA ALA A 131 6.38 -2.34 -15.97
C ALA A 131 5.79 -3.70 -16.41
N ALA A 132 4.82 -4.23 -15.66
CA ALA A 132 4.06 -5.40 -16.07
C ALA A 132 3.21 -5.10 -17.31
N TYR A 133 2.48 -3.98 -17.31
CA TYR A 133 1.70 -3.52 -18.47
C TYR A 133 2.59 -3.33 -19.72
N ASP A 134 3.73 -2.67 -19.58
CA ASP A 134 4.64 -2.39 -20.69
C ASP A 134 5.11 -3.68 -21.40
N ARG A 135 5.24 -4.78 -20.65
CA ARG A 135 5.67 -6.09 -21.17
C ARG A 135 4.55 -6.95 -21.75
N LEU A 136 3.30 -6.53 -21.62
CA LEU A 136 2.21 -7.25 -22.28
C LEU A 136 2.31 -7.11 -23.79
N PRO A 137 2.02 -8.17 -24.54
CA PRO A 137 1.90 -8.08 -25.98
C PRO A 137 0.69 -7.23 -26.37
N GLU A 138 0.73 -6.56 -27.52
CA GLU A 138 -0.28 -5.58 -27.92
C GLU A 138 -1.71 -6.13 -27.95
N HIS A 139 -1.88 -7.39 -28.37
CA HIS A 139 -3.22 -8.02 -28.35
C HIS A 139 -3.79 -8.17 -26.93
N MET A 140 -2.93 -8.39 -25.90
CA MET A 140 -3.37 -8.45 -24.52
C MET A 140 -3.70 -7.04 -23.98
N LYS A 141 -2.92 -6.03 -24.33
CA LYS A 141 -3.24 -4.63 -23.99
C LYS A 141 -4.57 -4.22 -24.57
N ALA A 142 -4.82 -4.56 -25.84
CA ALA A 142 -6.09 -4.30 -26.50
C ALA A 142 -7.25 -5.06 -25.82
N TYR A 143 -7.06 -6.35 -25.54
CA TYR A 143 -8.09 -7.17 -24.87
C TYR A 143 -8.45 -6.67 -23.48
N LEU A 144 -7.45 -6.31 -22.66
CA LEU A 144 -7.67 -5.84 -21.30
C LEU A 144 -8.15 -4.39 -21.23
N GLY A 145 -7.97 -3.63 -22.31
CA GLY A 145 -8.24 -2.19 -22.34
C GLY A 145 -9.72 -1.81 -22.13
N ASP A 146 -10.62 -2.69 -22.55
CA ASP A 146 -12.06 -2.50 -22.45
C ASP A 146 -12.70 -3.22 -21.26
N LEU A 147 -11.88 -3.91 -20.44
CA LEU A 147 -12.37 -4.67 -19.29
C LEU A 147 -12.33 -3.83 -18.01
N GLU A 148 -13.35 -4.05 -17.20
CA GLU A 148 -13.48 -3.53 -15.85
C GLU A 148 -13.56 -4.66 -14.84
N ALA A 149 -13.19 -4.39 -13.59
CA ALA A 149 -13.29 -5.34 -12.49
C ALA A 149 -13.97 -4.71 -11.29
N ILE A 150 -14.66 -5.54 -10.54
CA ILE A 150 -15.21 -5.19 -9.23
C ILE A 150 -14.11 -5.38 -8.20
N HIS A 151 -13.83 -4.32 -7.45
CA HIS A 151 -12.99 -4.32 -6.27
C HIS A 151 -13.86 -4.22 -5.02
N ASP A 152 -13.68 -5.13 -4.10
CA ASP A 152 -14.33 -5.11 -2.78
C ASP A 152 -13.33 -5.50 -1.69
N MET A 153 -13.80 -5.70 -0.46
CA MET A 153 -12.91 -6.05 0.67
C MET A 153 -12.36 -7.50 0.61
N GLY A 154 -12.64 -8.26 -0.45
CA GLY A 154 -12.03 -9.53 -0.87
C GLY A 154 -11.50 -10.41 0.27
N ASP A 155 -10.20 -10.53 0.34
CA ASP A 155 -9.50 -11.39 1.30
C ASP A 155 -9.73 -11.04 2.76
N PHE A 156 -10.08 -9.81 3.10
CA PHE A 156 -10.46 -9.50 4.49
C PHE A 156 -11.61 -10.37 4.98
N ARG A 157 -12.58 -10.69 4.11
CA ARG A 157 -13.67 -11.62 4.45
C ARG A 157 -13.17 -13.00 4.80
N ASN A 158 -12.19 -13.49 4.06
CA ASN A 158 -11.66 -14.85 4.23
C ASN A 158 -10.77 -14.95 5.48
N ASN A 159 -9.94 -13.95 5.71
CA ASN A 159 -8.96 -13.95 6.79
C ASN A 159 -9.58 -13.72 8.18
N PHE A 160 -10.68 -12.97 8.26
CA PHE A 160 -11.37 -12.65 9.53
C PHE A 160 -12.55 -13.56 9.86
N VAL A 161 -12.92 -14.49 9.00
CA VAL A 161 -13.93 -15.53 9.25
C VAL A 161 -13.31 -16.77 9.93
N SER A 162 -12.00 -16.76 10.23
CA SER A 162 -11.35 -17.87 10.95
C SER A 162 -11.89 -18.00 12.40
N ASP A 163 -11.82 -19.20 12.96
CA ASP A 163 -12.27 -19.52 14.33
C ASP A 163 -11.61 -18.68 15.44
N THR A 164 -10.55 -17.95 15.10
CA THR A 164 -9.83 -17.06 16.03
C THR A 164 -10.38 -15.64 16.08
N SER A 165 -11.28 -15.26 15.17
CA SER A 165 -11.87 -13.91 15.18
C SER A 165 -12.92 -13.77 16.29
N THR A 166 -12.87 -12.66 17.05
CA THR A 166 -13.90 -12.32 18.03
C THR A 166 -15.18 -11.87 17.34
N GLU A 167 -16.35 -11.95 18.04
CA GLU A 167 -17.62 -11.41 17.53
C GLU A 167 -17.50 -9.93 17.17
N ASP A 168 -16.80 -9.15 17.99
CA ASP A 168 -16.54 -7.74 17.74
C ASP A 168 -15.73 -7.50 16.47
N SER A 169 -14.73 -8.36 16.17
CA SER A 169 -13.95 -8.28 14.92
C SER A 169 -14.81 -8.60 13.71
N ARG A 170 -15.70 -9.58 13.81
CA ARG A 170 -16.67 -9.91 12.74
C ARG A 170 -17.65 -8.79 12.48
N GLN A 171 -18.17 -8.18 13.54
CA GLN A 171 -19.10 -7.05 13.40
C GLN A 171 -18.41 -5.87 12.70
N ARG A 172 -17.21 -5.49 13.13
CA ARG A 172 -16.43 -4.43 12.48
C ARG A 172 -16.14 -4.71 11.00
N LEU A 173 -15.84 -5.96 10.66
CA LEU A 173 -15.64 -6.36 9.26
C LEU A 173 -16.93 -6.20 8.45
N ASN A 174 -18.06 -6.67 8.97
CA ASN A 174 -19.36 -6.55 8.31
C ASN A 174 -19.75 -5.08 8.11
N ASP A 175 -19.56 -4.25 9.11
CA ASP A 175 -19.82 -2.81 9.01
C ASP A 175 -18.94 -2.15 7.96
N ALA A 176 -17.66 -2.55 7.88
CA ALA A 176 -16.75 -2.05 6.86
C ALA A 176 -17.14 -2.52 5.44
N ILE A 177 -17.54 -3.78 5.27
CA ILE A 177 -18.04 -4.31 3.99
C ILE A 177 -19.25 -3.53 3.51
N VAL A 178 -20.21 -3.28 4.41
CA VAL A 178 -21.41 -2.49 4.07
C VAL A 178 -21.04 -1.05 3.72
N ARG A 179 -20.14 -0.45 4.49
CA ARG A 179 -19.71 0.95 4.33
C ARG A 179 -18.97 1.19 3.02
N PHE A 180 -18.01 0.34 2.67
CA PHE A 180 -17.16 0.54 1.49
C PHE A 180 -17.80 -0.02 0.22
N GLY A 181 -18.62 -1.07 0.34
CA GLY A 181 -19.31 -1.68 -0.78
C GLY A 181 -18.35 -2.25 -1.83
N GLN A 182 -18.68 -1.97 -3.08
CA GLN A 182 -17.95 -2.40 -4.26
C GLN A 182 -17.66 -1.20 -5.17
N ASN A 183 -16.50 -1.21 -5.82
CA ASN A 183 -16.14 -0.21 -6.81
C ASN A 183 -15.74 -0.90 -8.12
N VAL A 184 -16.34 -0.47 -9.22
CA VAL A 184 -15.97 -0.88 -10.57
C VAL A 184 -14.79 -0.03 -11.03
N ARG A 185 -13.75 -0.69 -11.55
CA ARG A 185 -12.53 -0.02 -12.01
C ARG A 185 -12.03 -0.64 -13.30
N PRO A 186 -11.55 0.18 -14.27
CA PRO A 186 -10.85 -0.34 -15.44
C PRO A 186 -9.62 -1.17 -15.03
N LEU A 187 -9.38 -2.28 -15.74
CA LEU A 187 -8.19 -3.10 -15.54
C LEU A 187 -6.90 -2.38 -15.96
N ILE A 188 -7.01 -1.44 -16.90
CA ILE A 188 -5.92 -0.61 -17.36
C ILE A 188 -6.23 0.83 -17.00
N GLN A 189 -5.35 1.46 -16.24
CA GLN A 189 -5.49 2.85 -15.83
C GLN A 189 -4.23 3.66 -16.12
N LYS A 190 -4.40 4.98 -16.17
CA LYS A 190 -3.28 5.93 -16.19
C LYS A 190 -3.09 6.52 -14.81
N HIS A 191 -1.85 6.52 -14.34
CA HIS A 191 -1.50 7.17 -13.09
C HIS A 191 -1.79 8.68 -13.19
N PRO A 192 -2.56 9.26 -12.26
CA PRO A 192 -3.11 10.62 -12.40
C PRO A 192 -2.02 11.72 -12.46
N ILE A 193 -0.84 11.46 -11.91
CA ILE A 193 0.24 12.43 -11.84
C ILE A 193 1.29 12.17 -12.93
N THR A 194 1.77 10.93 -13.06
CA THR A 194 2.85 10.60 -14.00
C THR A 194 2.35 10.32 -15.42
N GLY A 195 1.06 10.04 -15.60
CA GLY A 195 0.49 9.60 -16.87
C GLY A 195 0.88 8.18 -17.30
N GLN A 196 1.72 7.47 -16.53
CA GLN A 196 2.11 6.10 -16.84
C GLN A 196 0.88 5.17 -16.79
N THR A 197 0.76 4.33 -17.80
CA THR A 197 -0.27 3.28 -17.83
C THR A 197 0.14 2.11 -16.93
N PHE A 198 -0.80 1.52 -16.22
CA PHE A 198 -0.55 0.40 -15.34
C PHE A 198 -1.73 -0.59 -15.30
N LEU A 199 -1.45 -1.81 -14.86
CA LEU A 199 -2.46 -2.81 -14.56
C LEU A 199 -3.07 -2.52 -13.19
N ASN A 200 -4.38 -2.31 -13.15
CA ASN A 200 -5.12 -1.99 -11.95
C ASN A 200 -5.94 -3.18 -11.47
N PHE A 201 -5.27 -4.28 -11.21
CA PHE A 201 -5.90 -5.42 -10.55
C PHE A 201 -4.92 -6.08 -9.58
N ASN A 202 -5.45 -6.80 -8.62
CA ASN A 202 -4.68 -7.54 -7.62
C ASN A 202 -5.49 -8.72 -7.08
N GLU A 203 -4.81 -9.69 -6.51
CA GLU A 203 -5.41 -10.92 -6.01
C GLU A 203 -6.26 -10.70 -4.76
N ALA A 204 -5.92 -9.70 -3.94
CA ALA A 204 -6.55 -9.50 -2.64
C ALA A 204 -7.95 -8.85 -2.71
N PHE A 205 -8.16 -7.92 -3.65
CA PHE A 205 -9.37 -7.09 -3.67
C PHE A 205 -10.19 -7.16 -4.94
N VAL A 206 -9.69 -7.80 -5.99
CA VAL A 206 -10.48 -8.01 -7.21
C VAL A 206 -11.38 -9.23 -7.02
N ASN A 207 -12.68 -9.01 -7.15
CA ASN A 207 -13.68 -10.06 -7.04
C ASN A 207 -13.89 -10.78 -8.38
N HIS A 208 -14.28 -10.03 -9.42
CA HIS A 208 -14.49 -10.55 -10.77
C HIS A 208 -14.40 -9.45 -11.83
N ILE A 209 -14.27 -9.85 -13.07
CA ILE A 209 -14.32 -8.97 -14.25
C ILE A 209 -15.79 -8.79 -14.69
N VAL A 210 -16.18 -7.59 -15.06
CA VAL A 210 -17.50 -7.23 -15.59
C VAL A 210 -17.44 -6.87 -17.05
#